data_5049f5ec804d9fd5c97afdc0de6f8c2e
#
_entry.id   5049f5ec804d9fd5c97afdc0de6f8c2e
#
_cell.length_a   1.000
_cell.length_b   1.000
_cell.length_c   1.000
_cell.angle_alpha   90.00
_cell.angle_beta   90.00
_cell.angle_gamma   90.00
#
_symmetry.space_group_name_H-M   'P 1'
#
loop_
_entity.id
_entity.type
_entity.pdbx_description
1 polymer ?
#
loop_
_entity_poly.entity_id
_entity_poly.type
_entity_poly.pdbx_seq_one_letter_code
_entity_poly.pdbx_strand_id
1 'polypeptide(L)'
;EHCGSIIEESSKPWMLKNGEWIAEGILGKIAGFHINELYSPWRKWSEVAEDFLSAKRSPETLKAWVNTSLGETWEEEGETVESESLLSKRESYDLSTIPEEVLILTAGVDVQKDRIEVQVVGWGLDNEPWIFTQKVFYGEPTEKEVWATLDSFLMKTYNGHKIIGVAVDSGYLTEHVYAFTKPRAGRRVFAIKGVSGMGRPLTTNPKQTGRQRAMLYNVGVDTAKRTIYSWLHNDKVHFSIGLDEEFFAQLTAEKLVTKFRKGFSVMEWVKTRERNEALDCFAYAYAALNNLNPDLLKVRARKIAPPLLVEESIPTSTQRKTRSAPKRKSSSFVSRW
;
A
#
# COMPACT_ATOMS: atom_id res chain seq x y z
N GLU A 1 7.38 28.71 27.13
CA GLU A 1 7.62 29.05 25.71
C GLU A 1 6.89 30.31 25.27
N HIS A 2 5.66 30.57 25.76
CA HIS A 2 4.85 31.68 25.23
C HIS A 2 5.37 33.10 25.60
N CYS A 3 6.02 33.29 26.76
CA CYS A 3 6.53 34.59 27.17
C CYS A 3 8.04 34.70 27.29
N GLY A 4 8.79 33.61 27.12
CA GLY A 4 10.24 33.58 27.24
C GLY A 4 10.80 33.84 28.66
N SER A 5 9.95 33.85 29.69
CA SER A 5 10.39 34.04 31.07
C SER A 5 11.10 32.81 31.62
N ILE A 6 12.21 33.04 32.33
CA ILE A 6 12.93 31.98 33.03
C ILE A 6 12.22 31.72 34.37
N ILE A 7 11.88 30.45 34.63
CA ILE A 7 11.30 29.98 35.88
C ILE A 7 12.40 29.41 36.75
N GLU A 8 12.63 29.96 37.94
CA GLU A 8 13.62 29.46 38.88
C GLU A 8 13.05 28.31 39.70
N GLU A 9 13.93 27.39 40.17
CA GLU A 9 13.60 26.27 41.05
C GLU A 9 12.83 26.69 42.32
N SER A 10 13.13 27.89 42.84
CA SER A 10 12.43 28.49 43.98
C SER A 10 10.93 28.65 43.77
N SER A 11 10.47 28.74 42.55
CA SER A 11 9.05 28.86 42.20
C SER A 11 8.30 27.52 42.26
N LYS A 12 9.01 26.39 42.24
CA LYS A 12 8.42 25.03 42.18
C LYS A 12 7.43 24.72 43.32
N PRO A 13 7.70 25.04 44.61
CA PRO A 13 6.76 24.76 45.69
C PRO A 13 5.43 25.55 45.51
N TRP A 14 5.51 26.78 45.03
CA TRP A 14 4.32 27.55 44.74
C TRP A 14 3.51 26.98 43.55
N MET A 15 4.22 26.56 42.48
CA MET A 15 3.59 25.96 41.31
C MET A 15 2.87 24.65 41.68
N LEU A 16 3.50 23.79 42.48
CA LEU A 16 2.91 22.54 42.95
C LEU A 16 1.66 22.76 43.79
N LYS A 17 1.67 23.81 44.65
CA LYS A 17 0.53 24.13 45.50
C LYS A 17 -0.67 24.72 44.70
N ASN A 18 -0.40 25.39 43.57
CA ASN A 18 -1.41 26.04 42.75
C ASN A 18 -1.70 25.32 41.44
N GLY A 19 -1.16 24.11 41.26
CA GLY A 19 -1.46 23.25 40.12
C GLY A 19 -2.87 22.68 40.23
N GLU A 20 -3.51 22.48 39.09
CA GLU A 20 -4.83 21.85 38.99
C GLU A 20 -4.83 20.77 37.90
N TRP A 21 -5.71 19.78 38.04
CA TRP A 21 -5.90 18.74 37.05
C TRP A 21 -6.89 19.21 35.98
N ILE A 22 -6.44 19.22 34.72
CA ILE A 22 -7.27 19.54 33.58
C ILE A 22 -7.64 18.23 32.88
N ALA A 23 -8.95 17.99 32.69
CA ALA A 23 -9.42 16.80 32.01
C ALA A 23 -9.27 16.94 30.48
N GLU A 24 -8.53 16.01 29.87
CA GLU A 24 -8.31 15.94 28.41
C GLU A 24 -9.21 14.91 27.75
N GLY A 25 -10.48 14.89 27.97
CA GLY A 25 -11.33 13.89 27.34
C GLY A 25 -12.74 13.79 27.89
N ILE A 26 -13.50 12.85 27.35
CA ILE A 26 -14.87 12.53 27.81
C ILE A 26 -14.76 11.81 29.14
N LEU A 27 -15.45 12.33 30.18
CA LEU A 27 -15.51 11.72 31.50
C LEU A 27 -16.01 10.27 31.41
N GLY A 28 -15.11 9.33 31.67
CA GLY A 28 -15.39 7.90 31.75
C GLY A 28 -15.71 7.44 33.19
N LYS A 29 -15.93 6.14 33.36
CA LYS A 29 -16.13 5.53 34.68
C LYS A 29 -14.86 5.45 35.54
N ILE A 30 -13.68 5.62 34.93
CA ILE A 30 -12.37 5.54 35.56
C ILE A 30 -11.59 6.79 35.16
N ALA A 31 -11.07 7.53 36.15
CA ALA A 31 -10.17 8.64 35.93
C ALA A 31 -8.74 8.14 35.88
N GLY A 32 -7.99 8.52 34.85
CA GLY A 32 -6.54 8.31 34.72
C GLY A 32 -5.83 9.63 35.03
N PHE A 33 -4.70 9.55 35.72
CA PHE A 33 -3.86 10.70 36.03
C PHE A 33 -2.46 10.44 35.48
N HIS A 34 -1.87 11.45 34.84
CA HIS A 34 -0.48 11.44 34.40
C HIS A 34 0.31 12.50 35.14
N ILE A 35 1.45 12.11 35.72
CA ILE A 35 2.38 13.01 36.41
C ILE A 35 3.81 12.60 36.09
N ASN A 36 4.66 13.56 35.80
CA ASN A 36 6.08 13.31 35.56
C ASN A 36 6.96 13.76 36.75
N GLU A 37 8.24 13.42 36.70
CA GLU A 37 9.19 13.69 37.76
C GLU A 37 9.47 15.17 38.01
N LEU A 38 9.17 16.05 37.02
CA LEU A 38 9.30 17.50 37.18
C LEU A 38 8.37 18.06 38.29
N TYR A 39 7.29 17.34 38.60
CA TYR A 39 6.38 17.67 39.70
C TYR A 39 6.83 17.11 41.06
N SER A 40 7.88 16.30 41.12
CA SER A 40 8.37 15.71 42.37
C SER A 40 8.90 16.81 43.31
N PRO A 41 8.42 16.91 44.56
CA PRO A 41 8.95 17.88 45.55
C PRO A 41 10.36 17.51 46.05
N TRP A 42 10.83 16.28 45.81
CA TRP A 42 12.11 15.74 46.30
C TRP A 42 13.24 15.82 45.28
N ARG A 43 12.92 16.04 43.99
CA ARG A 43 13.91 16.11 42.93
C ARG A 43 14.00 17.54 42.39
N LYS A 44 15.22 18.02 42.15
CA LYS A 44 15.44 19.32 41.48
C LYS A 44 15.27 19.19 39.96
N TRP A 45 14.83 20.23 39.32
CA TRP A 45 14.74 20.26 37.83
C TRP A 45 16.11 20.12 37.16
N SER A 46 17.19 20.65 37.80
CA SER A 46 18.57 20.47 37.34
C SER A 46 18.98 19.00 37.34
N GLU A 47 18.63 18.22 38.40
CA GLU A 47 18.92 16.79 38.47
C GLU A 47 18.19 16.00 37.39
N VAL A 48 16.92 16.31 37.15
CA VAL A 48 16.13 15.66 36.06
C VAL A 48 16.72 15.97 34.69
N ALA A 49 17.21 17.21 34.48
CA ALA A 49 17.87 17.61 33.24
C ALA A 49 19.23 16.93 33.06
N GLU A 50 20.04 16.78 34.15
CA GLU A 50 21.31 16.07 34.09
C GLU A 50 21.10 14.59 33.77
N ASP A 51 20.09 13.95 34.37
CA ASP A 51 19.70 12.58 34.07
C ASP A 51 19.27 12.41 32.61
N PHE A 52 18.51 13.37 32.05
CA PHE A 52 18.20 13.38 30.63
C PHE A 52 19.43 13.47 29.75
N LEU A 53 20.35 14.40 30.03
CA LEU A 53 21.57 14.55 29.25
C LEU A 53 22.47 13.29 29.32
N SER A 54 22.42 12.58 30.44
CA SER A 54 23.09 11.28 30.58
C SER A 54 22.34 10.18 29.79
N ALA A 55 21.03 10.12 29.95
CA ALA A 55 20.18 9.10 29.35
C ALA A 55 20.17 9.14 27.81
N LYS A 56 20.20 10.34 27.20
CA LYS A 56 20.17 10.51 25.74
C LYS A 56 21.39 9.96 24.98
N ARG A 57 22.41 9.44 25.73
CA ARG A 57 23.61 8.86 25.12
C ARG A 57 23.35 7.49 24.47
N SER A 58 22.30 6.77 24.88
CA SER A 58 21.88 5.55 24.21
C SER A 58 20.33 5.43 24.19
N PRO A 59 19.74 4.78 23.17
CA PRO A 59 18.29 4.56 23.09
C PRO A 59 17.75 3.82 24.31
N GLU A 60 18.47 2.84 24.86
CA GLU A 60 18.01 2.03 26.00
C GLU A 60 17.89 2.87 27.27
N THR A 61 18.90 3.72 27.54
CA THR A 61 18.87 4.60 28.70
C THR A 61 17.84 5.71 28.54
N LEU A 62 17.70 6.25 27.33
CA LEU A 62 16.68 7.26 27.04
C LEU A 62 15.27 6.68 27.21
N LYS A 63 15.03 5.47 26.73
CA LYS A 63 13.76 4.75 26.94
C LYS A 63 13.42 4.58 28.41
N ALA A 64 14.40 4.17 29.21
CA ALA A 64 14.23 4.03 30.65
C ALA A 64 13.86 5.39 31.28
N TRP A 65 14.56 6.45 30.91
CA TRP A 65 14.31 7.80 31.44
C TRP A 65 12.91 8.33 31.06
N VAL A 66 12.49 8.19 29.78
CA VAL A 66 11.15 8.61 29.34
C VAL A 66 10.06 7.87 30.10
N ASN A 67 10.19 6.54 30.24
CA ASN A 67 9.19 5.72 30.91
C ASN A 67 9.11 6.00 32.41
N THR A 68 10.23 6.34 33.06
CA THR A 68 10.26 6.53 34.52
C THR A 68 10.15 8.00 34.93
N SER A 69 10.93 8.90 34.32
CA SER A 69 10.97 10.31 34.70
C SER A 69 9.86 11.12 34.09
N LEU A 70 9.47 10.85 32.83
CA LEU A 70 8.30 11.52 32.22
C LEU A 70 6.99 10.78 32.48
N GLY A 71 7.04 9.48 32.85
CA GLY A 71 5.84 8.65 32.98
C GLY A 71 5.15 8.38 31.63
N GLU A 72 5.87 8.59 30.53
CA GLU A 72 5.38 8.43 29.17
C GLU A 72 5.77 7.07 28.60
N THR A 73 4.95 6.54 27.71
CA THR A 73 5.30 5.31 27.00
C THR A 73 6.37 5.64 25.95
N TRP A 74 7.53 4.98 26.04
CA TRP A 74 8.54 5.09 25.00
C TRP A 74 7.97 4.54 23.69
N GLU A 75 7.94 5.37 22.68
CA GLU A 75 7.74 4.94 21.31
C GLU A 75 9.13 4.82 20.68
N GLU A 76 9.51 3.61 20.28
CA GLU A 76 10.68 3.46 19.41
C GLU A 76 10.36 4.20 18.13
N GLU A 77 11.17 5.22 17.81
CA GLU A 77 11.15 5.80 16.46
C GLU A 77 11.48 4.66 15.50
N GLY A 78 10.45 4.13 14.87
CA GLY A 78 10.63 3.20 13.76
C GLY A 78 11.47 3.91 12.70
N GLU A 79 12.16 3.12 11.88
CA GLU A 79 12.88 3.65 10.73
C GLU A 79 11.94 4.55 9.93
N THR A 80 12.17 5.86 9.99
CA THR A 80 11.41 6.86 9.22
C THR A 80 12.15 7.14 7.93
N VAL A 81 11.40 7.20 6.84
CA VAL A 81 11.92 7.64 5.55
C VAL A 81 11.53 9.10 5.37
N GLU A 82 12.52 9.95 5.15
CA GLU A 82 12.30 11.38 4.94
C GLU A 82 11.71 11.65 3.54
N SER A 83 10.54 12.28 3.49
CA SER A 83 9.83 12.58 2.23
C SER A 83 10.66 13.48 1.29
N GLU A 84 11.38 14.46 1.83
CA GLU A 84 12.26 15.36 1.08
C GLU A 84 13.42 14.60 0.40
N SER A 85 13.98 13.61 1.09
CA SER A 85 15.02 12.74 0.52
C SER A 85 14.49 11.98 -0.69
N LEU A 86 13.27 11.44 -0.61
CA LEU A 86 12.65 10.72 -1.73
C LEU A 86 12.30 11.65 -2.90
N LEU A 87 11.84 12.87 -2.62
CA LEU A 87 11.55 13.88 -3.64
C LEU A 87 12.77 14.17 -4.53
N SER A 88 13.95 14.19 -3.93
CA SER A 88 15.22 14.43 -4.65
C SER A 88 15.64 13.27 -5.57
N LYS A 89 15.08 12.06 -5.37
CA LYS A 89 15.40 10.84 -6.15
C LYS A 89 14.48 10.64 -7.37
N ARG A 90 13.69 11.64 -7.75
CA ARG A 90 12.85 11.54 -8.95
C ARG A 90 13.70 11.45 -10.22
N GLU A 91 13.22 10.61 -11.13
CA GLU A 91 13.88 10.29 -12.39
C GLU A 91 13.06 10.79 -13.57
N SER A 92 13.74 11.08 -14.69
CA SER A 92 13.10 11.63 -15.90
C SER A 92 12.40 10.54 -16.71
N TYR A 93 11.31 9.99 -16.16
CA TYR A 93 10.40 9.10 -16.87
C TYR A 93 8.94 9.37 -16.48
N ASP A 94 8.01 8.92 -17.31
CA ASP A 94 6.56 8.96 -17.09
C ASP A 94 5.84 7.84 -17.87
N LEU A 95 4.51 7.86 -17.90
CA LEU A 95 3.72 6.86 -18.65
C LEU A 95 3.88 6.95 -20.17
N SER A 96 4.51 7.99 -20.71
CA SER A 96 4.85 8.12 -22.14
C SER A 96 6.28 7.65 -22.45
N THR A 97 7.13 7.58 -21.44
CA THR A 97 8.56 7.22 -21.52
C THR A 97 8.90 6.12 -20.51
N ILE A 98 8.29 4.93 -20.67
CA ILE A 98 8.47 3.82 -19.74
C ILE A 98 9.87 3.21 -19.92
N PRO A 99 10.69 3.10 -18.84
CA PRO A 99 12.00 2.48 -18.87
C PRO A 99 11.96 1.01 -19.37
N GLU A 100 13.04 0.56 -20.01
CA GLU A 100 13.13 -0.79 -20.60
C GLU A 100 13.08 -1.90 -19.55
N GLU A 101 13.53 -1.61 -18.34
CA GLU A 101 13.55 -2.50 -17.19
C GLU A 101 12.14 -2.84 -16.70
N VAL A 102 11.16 -1.97 -16.98
CA VAL A 102 9.76 -2.20 -16.63
C VAL A 102 9.16 -3.25 -17.54
N LEU A 103 8.71 -4.35 -16.96
CA LEU A 103 8.19 -5.51 -17.67
C LEU A 103 6.67 -5.53 -17.72
N ILE A 104 6.01 -5.09 -16.64
CA ILE A 104 4.55 -5.07 -16.51
C ILE A 104 4.09 -3.84 -15.71
N LEU A 105 2.83 -3.46 -15.87
CA LEU A 105 2.18 -2.43 -15.08
C LEU A 105 1.03 -3.01 -14.26
N THR A 106 0.91 -2.59 -12.99
CA THR A 106 -0.28 -2.80 -12.16
C THR A 106 -0.79 -1.48 -11.62
N ALA A 107 -2.01 -1.48 -11.07
CA ALA A 107 -2.55 -0.31 -10.39
C ALA A 107 -3.19 -0.69 -9.05
N GLY A 108 -3.01 0.20 -8.08
CA GLY A 108 -3.74 0.20 -6.81
C GLY A 108 -4.73 1.35 -6.80
N VAL A 109 -5.93 1.08 -6.33
CA VAL A 109 -7.04 2.03 -6.32
C VAL A 109 -7.64 2.12 -4.94
N ASP A 110 -7.70 3.32 -4.41
CA ASP A 110 -8.34 3.66 -3.14
C ASP A 110 -9.61 4.47 -3.38
N VAL A 111 -10.69 4.13 -2.66
CA VAL A 111 -12.02 4.73 -2.82
C VAL A 111 -12.34 5.57 -1.60
N GLN A 112 -12.41 6.89 -1.78
CA GLN A 112 -12.71 7.86 -0.75
C GLN A 112 -14.16 8.38 -0.89
N LYS A 113 -14.56 9.29 -0.01
CA LYS A 113 -15.94 9.81 0.00
C LYS A 113 -16.30 10.62 -1.25
N ASP A 114 -15.35 11.41 -1.73
CA ASP A 114 -15.52 12.45 -2.76
C ASP A 114 -14.61 12.25 -3.97
N ARG A 115 -13.87 11.13 -4.01
CA ARG A 115 -12.90 10.87 -5.07
C ARG A 115 -12.47 9.40 -5.12
N ILE A 116 -11.84 9.03 -6.22
CA ILE A 116 -11.10 7.77 -6.37
C ILE A 116 -9.64 8.12 -6.67
N GLU A 117 -8.70 7.54 -5.95
CA GLU A 117 -7.28 7.68 -6.17
C GLU A 117 -6.70 6.42 -6.81
N VAL A 118 -5.85 6.57 -7.80
CA VAL A 118 -5.20 5.45 -8.49
C VAL A 118 -3.71 5.70 -8.64
N GLN A 119 -2.92 4.71 -8.28
CA GLN A 119 -1.48 4.72 -8.52
C GLN A 119 -1.13 3.64 -9.54
N VAL A 120 -0.31 4.00 -10.54
CA VAL A 120 0.24 3.06 -11.51
C VAL A 120 1.69 2.77 -11.15
N VAL A 121 1.99 1.47 -11.01
CA VAL A 121 3.32 0.97 -10.67
C VAL A 121 3.79 0.00 -11.74
N GLY A 122 4.99 0.24 -12.26
CA GLY A 122 5.72 -0.68 -13.10
C GLY A 122 6.57 -1.64 -12.26
N TRP A 123 6.81 -2.82 -12.79
CA TRP A 123 7.57 -3.86 -12.11
C TRP A 123 8.64 -4.43 -13.03
N GLY A 124 9.87 -4.43 -12.56
CA GLY A 124 11.02 -5.08 -13.17
C GLY A 124 11.33 -6.44 -12.56
N LEU A 125 12.53 -6.94 -12.81
CA LEU A 125 13.02 -8.16 -12.16
C LEU A 125 13.07 -7.97 -10.63
N ASP A 126 12.97 -9.07 -9.90
CA ASP A 126 13.01 -9.09 -8.43
C ASP A 126 11.95 -8.16 -7.77
N ASN A 127 10.85 -7.92 -8.50
CA ASN A 127 9.76 -7.02 -8.10
C ASN A 127 10.23 -5.59 -7.83
N GLU A 128 11.26 -5.12 -8.52
CA GLU A 128 11.72 -3.74 -8.46
C GLU A 128 10.62 -2.79 -8.95
N PRO A 129 10.19 -1.78 -8.15
CA PRO A 129 9.03 -0.98 -8.47
C PRO A 129 9.41 0.39 -9.08
N TRP A 130 8.68 0.79 -10.14
CA TRP A 130 8.69 2.12 -10.75
C TRP A 130 7.33 2.79 -10.55
N ILE A 131 7.26 3.85 -9.76
CA ILE A 131 6.01 4.58 -9.53
C ILE A 131 5.87 5.65 -10.60
N PHE A 132 4.82 5.54 -11.43
CA PHE A 132 4.59 6.44 -12.56
C PHE A 132 3.72 7.64 -12.23
N THR A 133 2.63 7.42 -11.51
CA THR A 133 1.67 8.48 -11.22
C THR A 133 0.75 8.11 -10.06
N GLN A 134 0.37 9.13 -9.31
CA GLN A 134 -0.79 9.13 -8.42
C GLN A 134 -1.83 10.05 -9.06
N LYS A 135 -2.97 9.52 -9.45
CA LYS A 135 -4.03 10.30 -10.10
C LYS A 135 -5.30 10.30 -9.28
N VAL A 136 -5.88 11.47 -9.11
CA VAL A 136 -7.12 11.66 -8.38
C VAL A 136 -8.25 11.93 -9.39
N PHE A 137 -9.34 11.19 -9.28
CA PHE A 137 -10.58 11.39 -9.97
C PHE A 137 -11.62 11.91 -8.98
N TYR A 138 -11.89 13.20 -9.03
CA TYR A 138 -12.89 13.84 -8.18
C TYR A 138 -14.30 13.51 -8.66
N GLY A 139 -15.19 13.29 -7.72
CA GLY A 139 -16.59 12.95 -7.92
C GLY A 139 -17.06 11.92 -6.89
N GLU A 140 -18.34 11.92 -6.59
CA GLU A 140 -18.91 10.98 -5.62
C GLU A 140 -18.88 9.55 -6.18
N PRO A 141 -18.21 8.59 -5.50
CA PRO A 141 -18.16 7.19 -6.01
C PRO A 141 -19.48 6.43 -5.89
N THR A 142 -20.55 7.06 -5.45
CA THR A 142 -21.92 6.60 -5.62
C THR A 142 -22.41 6.76 -7.06
N GLU A 143 -21.80 7.69 -7.80
CA GLU A 143 -22.16 8.01 -9.18
C GLU A 143 -21.30 7.20 -10.17
N LYS A 144 -21.87 6.93 -11.37
CA LYS A 144 -21.22 6.08 -12.37
C LYS A 144 -20.08 6.78 -13.13
N GLU A 145 -20.11 8.09 -13.18
CA GLU A 145 -19.22 8.93 -13.99
C GLU A 145 -17.76 8.79 -13.57
N VAL A 146 -17.48 8.83 -12.27
CA VAL A 146 -16.13 8.69 -11.74
C VAL A 146 -15.56 7.29 -12.03
N TRP A 147 -16.39 6.25 -11.93
CA TRP A 147 -16.00 4.89 -12.29
C TRP A 147 -15.75 4.71 -13.80
N ALA A 148 -16.53 5.36 -14.65
CA ALA A 148 -16.31 5.35 -16.10
C ALA A 148 -15.00 6.04 -16.46
N THR A 149 -14.67 7.14 -15.78
CA THR A 149 -13.41 7.87 -15.95
C THR A 149 -12.22 7.01 -15.51
N LEU A 150 -12.32 6.36 -14.35
CA LEU A 150 -11.32 5.39 -13.89
C LEU A 150 -11.15 4.26 -14.91
N ASP A 151 -12.24 3.64 -15.38
CA ASP A 151 -12.17 2.52 -16.34
C ASP A 151 -11.49 2.94 -17.63
N SER A 152 -11.82 4.10 -18.15
CA SER A 152 -11.19 4.68 -19.35
C SER A 152 -9.69 4.87 -19.16
N PHE A 153 -9.25 5.29 -17.96
CA PHE A 153 -7.83 5.42 -17.61
C PHE A 153 -7.14 4.04 -17.54
N LEU A 154 -7.75 3.06 -16.88
CA LEU A 154 -7.20 1.72 -16.73
C LEU A 154 -7.10 0.93 -18.04
N MET A 155 -7.90 1.29 -19.06
CA MET A 155 -7.90 0.64 -20.38
C MET A 155 -6.87 1.20 -21.35
N LYS A 156 -6.28 2.36 -21.08
CA LYS A 156 -5.29 2.97 -21.96
C LYS A 156 -4.05 2.09 -22.11
N THR A 157 -3.42 2.22 -23.27
CA THR A 157 -2.08 1.68 -23.52
C THR A 157 -1.09 2.82 -23.34
N TYR A 158 -0.07 2.62 -22.53
CA TYR A 158 0.96 3.57 -22.18
C TYR A 158 2.28 3.10 -22.77
N ASN A 159 2.82 3.80 -23.77
CA ASN A 159 4.05 3.41 -24.46
C ASN A 159 4.15 1.89 -24.75
N GLY A 160 3.10 1.33 -25.33
CA GLY A 160 3.03 -0.12 -25.63
C GLY A 160 2.64 -1.03 -24.45
N HIS A 161 2.64 -0.55 -23.22
CA HIS A 161 2.28 -1.31 -22.04
C HIS A 161 0.82 -1.10 -21.64
N LYS A 162 0.18 -2.16 -21.14
CA LYS A 162 -1.15 -2.11 -20.54
C LYS A 162 -1.07 -2.39 -19.06
N ILE A 163 -1.97 -1.80 -18.27
CA ILE A 163 -2.17 -2.18 -16.88
C ILE A 163 -2.81 -3.57 -16.88
N ILE A 164 -2.08 -4.59 -16.42
CA ILE A 164 -2.49 -6.00 -16.51
C ILE A 164 -3.12 -6.54 -15.23
N GLY A 165 -3.11 -5.79 -14.16
CA GLY A 165 -3.76 -6.13 -12.89
C GLY A 165 -4.08 -4.86 -12.10
N VAL A 166 -5.26 -4.84 -11.49
CA VAL A 166 -5.75 -3.71 -10.71
C VAL A 166 -6.35 -4.23 -9.41
N ALA A 167 -5.93 -3.68 -8.28
CA ALA A 167 -6.55 -3.95 -6.99
C ALA A 167 -7.32 -2.72 -6.52
N VAL A 168 -8.61 -2.89 -6.24
CA VAL A 168 -9.51 -1.81 -5.82
C VAL A 168 -9.94 -2.08 -4.39
N ASP A 169 -9.63 -1.16 -3.47
CA ASP A 169 -10.06 -1.31 -2.08
C ASP A 169 -11.58 -1.25 -1.96
N SER A 170 -12.13 -2.18 -1.15
CA SER A 170 -13.56 -2.31 -0.87
C SER A 170 -13.91 -1.97 0.56
N GLY A 171 -13.03 -1.31 1.29
CA GLY A 171 -13.26 -0.86 2.66
C GLY A 171 -14.39 0.17 2.76
N TYR A 172 -14.50 1.04 1.76
CA TYR A 172 -15.56 2.02 1.61
C TYR A 172 -16.41 1.73 0.36
N LEU A 173 -17.73 1.99 0.40
CA LEU A 173 -18.69 1.75 -0.69
C LEU A 173 -18.57 0.36 -1.34
N THR A 174 -18.45 -0.66 -0.51
CA THR A 174 -18.18 -2.05 -0.88
C THR A 174 -19.01 -2.55 -2.07
N GLU A 175 -20.33 -2.28 -2.10
CA GLU A 175 -21.21 -2.72 -3.18
C GLU A 175 -20.90 -2.05 -4.53
N HIS A 176 -20.48 -0.78 -4.54
CA HIS A 176 -20.08 -0.08 -5.76
C HIS A 176 -18.75 -0.63 -6.29
N VAL A 177 -17.79 -0.93 -5.39
CA VAL A 177 -16.54 -1.61 -5.76
C VAL A 177 -16.83 -2.97 -6.38
N TYR A 178 -17.74 -3.77 -5.80
CA TYR A 178 -18.11 -5.07 -6.36
C TYR A 178 -18.82 -4.95 -7.71
N ALA A 179 -19.70 -3.95 -7.87
CA ALA A 179 -20.35 -3.67 -9.14
C ALA A 179 -19.35 -3.27 -10.23
N PHE A 180 -18.29 -2.57 -9.84
CA PHE A 180 -17.20 -2.19 -10.77
C PHE A 180 -16.28 -3.37 -11.11
N THR A 181 -15.82 -4.12 -10.11
CA THR A 181 -14.77 -5.15 -10.28
C THR A 181 -15.30 -6.44 -10.88
N LYS A 182 -16.49 -6.90 -10.51
CA LYS A 182 -17.05 -8.18 -10.96
C LYS A 182 -17.12 -8.33 -12.49
N PRO A 183 -17.71 -7.41 -13.26
CA PRO A 183 -17.73 -7.54 -14.72
C PRO A 183 -16.35 -7.40 -15.37
N ARG A 184 -15.36 -6.90 -14.61
CA ARG A 184 -13.97 -6.67 -15.05
C ARG A 184 -12.99 -7.74 -14.56
N ALA A 185 -13.49 -8.80 -13.91
CA ALA A 185 -12.65 -9.89 -13.42
C ALA A 185 -11.79 -10.54 -14.52
N GLY A 186 -12.34 -10.66 -15.75
CA GLY A 186 -11.58 -11.14 -16.92
C GLY A 186 -10.41 -10.24 -17.32
N ARG A 187 -10.43 -8.95 -16.94
CA ARG A 187 -9.32 -8.00 -17.09
C ARG A 187 -8.43 -7.93 -15.85
N ARG A 188 -8.61 -8.84 -14.91
CA ARG A 188 -7.84 -8.92 -13.64
C ARG A 188 -7.98 -7.65 -12.80
N VAL A 189 -9.20 -7.10 -12.73
CA VAL A 189 -9.57 -6.06 -11.78
C VAL A 189 -10.15 -6.75 -10.55
N PHE A 190 -9.44 -6.66 -9.42
CA PHE A 190 -9.72 -7.40 -8.20
C PHE A 190 -10.34 -6.48 -7.15
N ALA A 191 -11.41 -6.92 -6.48
CA ALA A 191 -11.82 -6.31 -5.23
C ALA A 191 -10.92 -6.83 -4.10
N ILE A 192 -10.36 -5.92 -3.31
CA ILE A 192 -9.52 -6.26 -2.16
C ILE A 192 -10.07 -5.67 -0.88
N LYS A 193 -9.63 -6.22 0.26
CA LYS A 193 -9.84 -5.65 1.59
C LYS A 193 -8.56 -5.72 2.39
N GLY A 194 -8.11 -4.57 2.89
CA GLY A 194 -6.98 -4.48 3.82
C GLY A 194 -7.31 -5.19 5.14
N VAL A 195 -6.37 -5.98 5.63
CA VAL A 195 -6.43 -6.66 6.92
C VAL A 195 -5.12 -6.42 7.67
N SER A 196 -5.22 -5.74 8.82
CA SER A 196 -4.07 -5.50 9.69
C SER A 196 -3.67 -6.76 10.45
N GLY A 197 -2.43 -6.80 10.90
CA GLY A 197 -1.82 -7.87 11.70
C GLY A 197 -0.51 -8.35 11.10
N MET A 198 0.52 -8.35 11.96
CA MET A 198 1.87 -8.79 11.58
C MET A 198 1.88 -10.26 11.18
N GLY A 199 2.72 -10.61 10.20
CA GLY A 199 2.88 -11.99 9.74
C GLY A 199 1.75 -12.52 8.84
N ARG A 200 0.78 -11.69 8.46
CA ARG A 200 -0.24 -12.09 7.48
C ARG A 200 0.38 -12.21 6.07
N PRO A 201 -0.07 -13.16 5.25
CA PRO A 201 0.36 -13.22 3.85
C PRO A 201 -0.04 -11.93 3.13
N LEU A 202 0.76 -11.51 2.14
CA LEU A 202 0.50 -10.30 1.35
C LEU A 202 -0.88 -10.35 0.70
N THR A 203 -1.26 -11.50 0.11
CA THR A 203 -2.63 -11.74 -0.37
C THR A 203 -3.07 -13.15 0.01
N THR A 204 -4.38 -13.33 0.13
CA THR A 204 -4.99 -14.65 0.35
C THR A 204 -5.75 -15.11 -0.89
N ASN A 205 -6.04 -16.41 -0.96
CA ASN A 205 -6.95 -16.92 -2.00
C ASN A 205 -8.31 -16.19 -1.90
N PRO A 206 -8.92 -15.83 -3.05
CA PRO A 206 -10.16 -15.09 -3.07
C PRO A 206 -11.33 -15.90 -2.52
N LYS A 207 -12.25 -15.18 -1.88
CA LYS A 207 -13.52 -15.73 -1.43
C LYS A 207 -14.66 -15.01 -2.14
N GLN A 208 -15.70 -15.77 -2.52
CA GLN A 208 -16.96 -15.15 -2.99
C GLN A 208 -17.64 -14.45 -1.83
N THR A 209 -18.04 -13.20 -2.03
CA THR A 209 -18.67 -12.38 -0.99
C THR A 209 -19.75 -11.48 -1.55
N GLY A 210 -20.64 -11.01 -0.66
CA GLY A 210 -21.76 -10.12 -0.97
C GLY A 210 -22.85 -10.76 -1.83
N ARG A 211 -23.96 -10.03 -2.02
CA ARG A 211 -25.08 -10.45 -2.87
C ARG A 211 -24.66 -10.65 -4.32
N GLN A 212 -23.68 -9.88 -4.76
CA GLN A 212 -23.14 -9.94 -6.13
C GLN A 212 -22.19 -11.11 -6.35
N ARG A 213 -21.81 -11.88 -5.30
CA ARG A 213 -20.83 -12.97 -5.37
C ARG A 213 -19.52 -12.52 -6.04
N ALA A 214 -19.03 -11.34 -5.67
CA ALA A 214 -17.75 -10.82 -6.12
C ALA A 214 -16.61 -11.62 -5.50
N MET A 215 -15.48 -11.72 -6.21
CA MET A 215 -14.26 -12.34 -5.69
C MET A 215 -13.49 -11.30 -4.89
N LEU A 216 -13.39 -11.51 -3.57
CA LEU A 216 -12.67 -10.64 -2.65
C LEU A 216 -11.36 -11.28 -2.21
N TYR A 217 -10.27 -10.52 -2.33
CA TYR A 217 -8.94 -10.90 -1.83
C TYR A 217 -8.63 -10.11 -0.56
N ASN A 218 -8.18 -10.77 0.50
CA ASN A 218 -7.65 -10.04 1.64
C ASN A 218 -6.18 -9.70 1.38
N VAL A 219 -5.79 -8.48 1.75
CA VAL A 219 -4.42 -7.97 1.64
C VAL A 219 -3.88 -7.73 3.03
N GLY A 220 -2.76 -8.38 3.38
CA GLY A 220 -2.02 -8.12 4.61
C GLY A 220 -1.30 -6.78 4.50
N VAL A 221 -1.98 -5.69 4.88
CA VAL A 221 -1.47 -4.32 4.70
C VAL A 221 -0.18 -4.07 5.49
N ASP A 222 -0.03 -4.66 6.67
CA ASP A 222 1.18 -4.49 7.48
C ASP A 222 2.39 -5.17 6.81
N THR A 223 2.18 -6.33 6.17
CA THR A 223 3.21 -7.02 5.39
C THR A 223 3.59 -6.23 4.14
N ALA A 224 2.59 -5.68 3.43
CA ALA A 224 2.83 -4.83 2.27
C ALA A 224 3.65 -3.59 2.65
N LYS A 225 3.24 -2.86 3.69
CA LYS A 225 3.91 -1.65 4.18
C LYS A 225 5.35 -1.93 4.62
N ARG A 226 5.59 -3.03 5.35
CA ARG A 226 6.97 -3.44 5.72
C ARG A 226 7.85 -3.66 4.50
N THR A 227 7.34 -4.35 3.49
CA THR A 227 8.10 -4.58 2.25
C THR A 227 8.38 -3.26 1.53
N ILE A 228 7.38 -2.37 1.42
CA ILE A 228 7.52 -1.05 0.80
C ILE A 228 8.57 -0.22 1.54
N TYR A 229 8.49 -0.12 2.87
CA TYR A 229 9.48 0.63 3.65
C TYR A 229 10.89 0.02 3.52
N SER A 230 11.01 -1.31 3.48
CA SER A 230 12.30 -1.95 3.18
C SER A 230 12.83 -1.56 1.80
N TRP A 231 11.99 -1.46 0.78
CA TRP A 231 12.40 -0.99 -0.55
C TRP A 231 12.81 0.49 -0.53
N LEU A 232 12.08 1.34 0.19
CA LEU A 232 12.39 2.76 0.33
C LEU A 232 13.74 2.98 1.03
N HIS A 233 14.03 2.24 2.10
CA HIS A 233 15.30 2.29 2.82
C HIS A 233 16.50 1.79 1.99
N ASN A 234 16.26 0.82 1.11
CA ASN A 234 17.31 0.23 0.28
C ASN A 234 17.39 0.87 -1.12
N ASP A 235 16.76 2.02 -1.33
CA ASP A 235 16.76 2.76 -2.60
C ASP A 235 16.32 1.91 -3.82
N LYS A 236 15.38 0.99 -3.58
CA LYS A 236 14.88 0.10 -4.65
C LYS A 236 13.68 0.67 -5.41
N VAL A 237 13.12 1.79 -4.95
CA VAL A 237 11.93 2.38 -5.55
C VAL A 237 12.32 3.52 -6.48
N HIS A 238 11.89 3.44 -7.72
CA HIS A 238 12.06 4.50 -8.71
C HIS A 238 10.83 5.42 -8.73
N PHE A 239 11.05 6.71 -8.89
CA PHE A 239 10.01 7.73 -8.83
C PHE A 239 9.99 8.59 -10.08
N SER A 240 8.85 8.67 -10.74
CA SER A 240 8.63 9.56 -11.89
C SER A 240 8.81 11.03 -11.50
N ILE A 241 9.37 11.82 -12.42
CA ILE A 241 9.50 13.27 -12.28
C ILE A 241 8.15 13.98 -12.05
N GLY A 242 7.05 13.39 -12.46
CA GLY A 242 5.71 13.95 -12.32
C GLY A 242 5.08 13.80 -10.93
N LEU A 243 5.75 13.15 -9.98
CA LEU A 243 5.28 13.02 -8.60
C LEU A 243 5.63 14.27 -7.79
N ASP A 244 4.70 14.78 -7.01
CA ASP A 244 4.84 16.01 -6.23
C ASP A 244 5.18 15.77 -4.75
N GLU A 245 5.40 16.83 -3.99
CA GLU A 245 5.71 16.79 -2.55
C GLU A 245 4.58 16.12 -1.74
N GLU A 246 3.33 16.37 -2.11
CA GLU A 246 2.17 15.78 -1.43
C GLU A 246 2.15 14.26 -1.58
N PHE A 247 2.52 13.74 -2.77
CA PHE A 247 2.68 12.31 -2.98
C PHE A 247 3.70 11.69 -2.01
N PHE A 248 4.90 12.27 -1.88
CA PHE A 248 5.93 11.74 -0.98
C PHE A 248 5.55 11.86 0.49
N ALA A 249 4.90 12.95 0.86
CA ALA A 249 4.37 13.12 2.20
C ALA A 249 3.29 12.08 2.55
N GLN A 250 2.43 11.67 1.61
CA GLN A 250 1.47 10.58 1.79
C GLN A 250 2.14 9.20 1.77
N LEU A 251 3.18 9.01 0.97
CA LEU A 251 3.92 7.75 0.90
C LEU A 251 4.63 7.43 2.23
N THR A 252 5.09 8.45 2.94
CA THR A 252 5.77 8.33 4.24
C THR A 252 4.85 8.67 5.43
N ALA A 253 3.54 8.68 5.22
CA ALA A 253 2.54 9.11 6.20
C ALA A 253 2.35 8.17 7.40
N GLU A 254 3.05 7.06 7.45
CA GLU A 254 2.95 6.10 8.55
C GLU A 254 4.34 5.69 9.03
N LYS A 255 4.44 5.37 10.32
CA LYS A 255 5.64 4.79 10.93
C LYS A 255 5.29 3.52 11.69
N LEU A 256 6.21 2.56 11.70
CA LEU A 256 6.08 1.34 12.49
C LEU A 256 6.59 1.61 13.91
N VAL A 257 5.73 1.49 14.90
CA VAL A 257 6.09 1.70 16.31
C VAL A 257 5.91 0.42 17.12
N THR A 258 6.76 0.21 18.12
CA THR A 258 6.60 -0.87 19.07
C THR A 258 5.81 -0.36 20.29
N LYS A 259 4.59 -0.86 20.48
CA LYS A 259 3.75 -0.58 21.65
C LYS A 259 3.72 -1.78 22.58
N PHE A 260 3.60 -1.54 23.87
CA PHE A 260 3.41 -2.61 24.86
C PHE A 260 1.93 -2.75 25.21
N ARG A 261 1.35 -3.92 24.93
CA ARG A 261 -0.03 -4.26 25.33
C ARG A 261 0.02 -5.47 26.26
N LYS A 262 -0.51 -5.33 27.48
CA LYS A 262 -0.54 -6.40 28.50
C LYS A 262 0.83 -7.05 28.77
N GLY A 263 1.93 -6.26 28.73
CA GLY A 263 3.29 -6.74 28.96
C GLY A 263 3.98 -7.36 27.73
N PHE A 264 3.31 -7.45 26.58
CA PHE A 264 3.90 -7.95 25.34
C PHE A 264 4.15 -6.79 24.36
N SER A 265 5.32 -6.82 23.70
CA SER A 265 5.62 -5.88 22.62
C SER A 265 4.80 -6.22 21.37
N VAL A 266 4.10 -5.23 20.83
CA VAL A 266 3.32 -5.36 19.61
C VAL A 266 3.75 -4.25 18.65
N MET A 267 4.16 -4.61 17.44
CA MET A 267 4.44 -3.64 16.39
C MET A 267 3.14 -3.21 15.73
N GLU A 268 2.96 -1.90 15.55
CA GLU A 268 1.75 -1.31 14.97
C GLU A 268 2.13 -0.14 14.07
N TRP A 269 1.47 -0.04 12.91
CA TRP A 269 1.58 1.13 12.05
C TRP A 269 0.77 2.28 12.63
N VAL A 270 1.40 3.44 12.74
CA VAL A 270 0.76 4.66 13.26
C VAL A 270 0.84 5.74 12.21
N LYS A 271 -0.30 6.34 11.88
CA LYS A 271 -0.36 7.48 10.97
C LYS A 271 0.30 8.70 11.60
N THR A 272 1.16 9.37 10.85
CA THR A 272 1.79 10.64 11.21
C THR A 272 1.06 11.83 10.61
N ARG A 273 0.15 11.57 9.65
CA ARG A 273 -0.71 12.56 9.01
C ARG A 273 -2.02 11.92 8.56
N GLU A 274 -3.02 12.75 8.27
CA GLU A 274 -4.37 12.30 7.90
C GLU A 274 -4.38 11.53 6.58
N ARG A 275 -3.77 12.11 5.54
CA ARG A 275 -3.73 11.53 4.19
C ARG A 275 -2.55 10.58 4.01
N ASN A 276 -2.83 9.35 3.59
CA ASN A 276 -1.85 8.28 3.31
C ASN A 276 -2.18 7.46 2.06
N GLU A 277 -3.06 7.98 1.20
CA GLU A 277 -3.60 7.22 0.06
C GLU A 277 -2.51 6.76 -0.91
N ALA A 278 -1.38 7.51 -1.05
CA ALA A 278 -0.26 7.08 -1.87
C ALA A 278 0.40 5.79 -1.36
N LEU A 279 0.55 5.63 -0.05
CA LEU A 279 1.07 4.41 0.55
C LEU A 279 0.10 3.24 0.38
N ASP A 280 -1.19 3.47 0.62
CA ASP A 280 -2.22 2.44 0.49
C ASP A 280 -2.37 2.01 -0.98
N CYS A 281 -2.42 2.93 -1.95
CA CYS A 281 -2.45 2.61 -3.38
C CYS A 281 -1.21 1.82 -3.81
N PHE A 282 -0.02 2.13 -3.30
CA PHE A 282 1.19 1.35 -3.58
C PHE A 282 1.07 -0.09 -3.04
N ALA A 283 0.60 -0.24 -1.81
CA ALA A 283 0.36 -1.57 -1.23
C ALA A 283 -0.66 -2.37 -2.05
N TYR A 284 -1.69 -1.72 -2.60
CA TYR A 284 -2.68 -2.37 -3.45
C TYR A 284 -2.13 -2.72 -4.84
N ALA A 285 -1.30 -1.87 -5.46
CA ALA A 285 -0.61 -2.20 -6.71
C ALA A 285 0.34 -3.39 -6.54
N TYR A 286 1.03 -3.48 -5.40
CA TYR A 286 1.85 -4.63 -5.04
C TYR A 286 1.00 -5.90 -4.80
N ALA A 287 -0.16 -5.78 -4.16
CA ALA A 287 -1.10 -6.88 -4.01
C ALA A 287 -1.62 -7.37 -5.39
N ALA A 288 -1.86 -6.46 -6.34
CA ALA A 288 -2.23 -6.84 -7.71
C ALA A 288 -1.12 -7.63 -8.40
N LEU A 289 0.15 -7.22 -8.27
CA LEU A 289 1.30 -7.99 -8.76
C LEU A 289 1.33 -9.41 -8.16
N ASN A 290 1.19 -9.51 -6.85
CA ASN A 290 1.22 -10.79 -6.14
C ASN A 290 0.07 -11.73 -6.58
N ASN A 291 -1.13 -11.18 -6.78
CA ASN A 291 -2.27 -11.96 -7.29
C ASN A 291 -2.08 -12.44 -8.74
N LEU A 292 -1.36 -11.67 -9.55
CA LEU A 292 -0.99 -12.07 -10.91
C LEU A 292 0.08 -13.15 -10.92
N ASN A 293 0.99 -13.11 -9.95
CA ASN A 293 2.17 -13.97 -9.83
C ASN A 293 2.87 -14.22 -11.18
N PRO A 294 3.30 -13.17 -11.92
CA PRO A 294 3.86 -13.31 -13.24
C PRO A 294 5.28 -13.86 -13.17
N ASP A 295 5.63 -14.70 -14.14
CA ASP A 295 7.03 -15.10 -14.36
C ASP A 295 7.74 -13.97 -15.13
N LEU A 296 8.31 -13.04 -14.39
CA LEU A 296 8.97 -11.83 -14.95
C LEU A 296 10.17 -12.18 -15.81
N LEU A 297 10.89 -13.29 -15.54
CA LEU A 297 11.98 -13.76 -16.39
C LEU A 297 11.48 -14.16 -17.78
N LYS A 298 10.36 -14.87 -17.84
CA LYS A 298 9.72 -15.20 -19.12
C LYS A 298 9.17 -13.98 -19.84
N VAL A 299 8.61 -13.02 -19.10
CA VAL A 299 8.14 -11.75 -19.70
C VAL A 299 9.31 -11.01 -20.33
N ARG A 300 10.44 -10.86 -19.61
CA ARG A 300 11.68 -10.26 -20.12
C ARG A 300 12.21 -11.00 -21.35
N ALA A 301 12.29 -12.31 -21.30
CA ALA A 301 12.77 -13.12 -22.43
C ALA A 301 11.94 -12.90 -23.69
N ARG A 302 10.61 -12.78 -23.56
CA ARG A 302 9.71 -12.47 -24.70
C ARG A 302 9.89 -11.04 -25.22
N LYS A 303 10.20 -10.07 -24.35
CA LYS A 303 10.42 -8.67 -24.73
C LYS A 303 11.73 -8.53 -25.54
N ILE A 304 12.75 -9.33 -25.24
CA ILE A 304 14.06 -9.29 -25.90
C ILE A 304 14.11 -10.19 -27.15
N ALA A 305 13.25 -11.22 -27.23
CA ALA A 305 13.21 -12.12 -28.38
C ALA A 305 12.88 -11.32 -29.65
N PRO A 306 13.66 -11.48 -30.74
CA PRO A 306 13.29 -10.85 -32.01
C PRO A 306 11.92 -11.38 -32.45
N PRO A 307 11.11 -10.54 -33.13
CA PRO A 307 9.83 -11.00 -33.67
C PRO A 307 10.09 -12.23 -34.53
N LEU A 308 9.40 -13.34 -34.23
CA LEU A 308 9.42 -14.52 -35.06
C LEU A 308 9.07 -14.07 -36.47
N LEU A 309 10.02 -14.14 -37.40
CA LEU A 309 9.73 -14.00 -38.81
C LEU A 309 8.69 -15.09 -39.12
N VAL A 310 7.46 -14.69 -39.31
CA VAL A 310 6.44 -15.56 -39.91
C VAL A 310 6.94 -15.78 -41.32
N GLU A 311 7.64 -16.89 -41.55
CA GLU A 311 7.83 -17.36 -42.92
C GLU A 311 6.43 -17.54 -43.49
N GLU A 312 6.07 -16.65 -44.39
CA GLU A 312 4.90 -16.83 -45.24
C GLU A 312 5.09 -18.19 -45.96
N SER A 313 4.45 -19.20 -45.44
CA SER A 313 4.38 -20.47 -46.11
C SER A 313 3.66 -20.23 -47.44
N ILE A 314 4.44 -20.15 -48.49
CA ILE A 314 3.93 -20.16 -49.88
C ILE A 314 2.98 -21.36 -49.98
N PRO A 315 1.71 -21.18 -50.32
CA PRO A 315 0.80 -22.30 -50.40
C PRO A 315 1.24 -23.19 -51.58
N THR A 316 1.92 -24.29 -51.25
CA THR A 316 2.19 -25.36 -52.21
C THR A 316 0.85 -25.91 -52.69
N SER A 317 0.54 -25.72 -53.95
CA SER A 317 -0.69 -26.17 -54.60
C SER A 317 -0.81 -27.69 -54.46
N THR A 318 -1.55 -28.16 -53.45
CA THR A 318 -1.85 -29.57 -53.27
C THR A 318 -2.87 -30.02 -54.30
N GLN A 319 -2.44 -30.79 -55.25
CA GLN A 319 -3.32 -31.46 -56.24
C GLN A 319 -4.43 -32.22 -55.49
N ARG A 320 -5.64 -31.88 -55.82
CA ARG A 320 -6.87 -32.47 -55.28
C ARG A 320 -6.99 -33.91 -55.77
N LYS A 321 -6.58 -34.90 -54.95
CA LYS A 321 -6.90 -36.31 -55.19
C LYS A 321 -8.40 -36.50 -55.03
N THR A 322 -9.08 -36.82 -56.15
CA THR A 322 -10.49 -37.22 -56.20
C THR A 322 -10.68 -38.50 -55.39
N ARG A 323 -11.39 -38.44 -54.32
CA ARG A 323 -11.85 -39.60 -53.54
C ARG A 323 -13.02 -40.24 -54.30
N SER A 324 -12.82 -41.50 -54.74
CA SER A 324 -13.88 -42.39 -55.23
C SER A 324 -14.88 -42.70 -54.09
N ALA A 325 -16.19 -42.62 -54.40
CA ALA A 325 -17.28 -42.91 -53.49
C ALA A 325 -17.29 -44.35 -53.00
N PRO A 326 -17.59 -44.64 -51.72
CA PRO A 326 -17.70 -46.02 -51.23
C PRO A 326 -18.99 -46.65 -51.68
N LYS A 327 -18.91 -47.88 -52.24
CA LYS A 327 -20.05 -48.74 -52.61
C LYS A 327 -20.91 -49.06 -51.36
N ARG A 328 -22.22 -48.78 -51.48
CA ARG A 328 -23.26 -49.17 -50.52
C ARG A 328 -23.33 -50.72 -50.45
N LYS A 329 -23.06 -51.33 -49.28
CA LYS A 329 -23.42 -52.73 -49.00
C LYS A 329 -24.87 -52.74 -48.49
N SER A 330 -25.75 -53.48 -49.20
CA SER A 330 -27.10 -53.79 -48.76
C SER A 330 -27.02 -54.82 -47.62
N SER A 331 -27.49 -54.47 -46.39
CA SER A 331 -27.76 -55.43 -45.35
C SER A 331 -29.25 -55.80 -45.35
N SER A 332 -29.52 -57.03 -45.64
CA SER A 332 -30.85 -57.66 -45.50
C SER A 332 -31.23 -57.74 -44.02
N PHE A 333 -32.41 -57.27 -43.75
CA PHE A 333 -33.09 -57.42 -42.46
C PHE A 333 -33.59 -58.85 -42.34
N VAL A 334 -33.21 -59.58 -41.33
CA VAL A 334 -33.90 -60.78 -40.88
C VAL A 334 -34.23 -60.60 -39.41
N SER A 335 -35.53 -60.56 -39.18
CA SER A 335 -36.22 -60.65 -37.87
C SER A 335 -35.95 -62.01 -37.20
N ARG A 336 -35.75 -62.04 -35.87
CA ARG A 336 -36.37 -63.04 -35.02
C ARG A 336 -36.18 -62.72 -33.54
N TRP A 337 -37.34 -62.73 -32.91
CA TRP A 337 -37.76 -63.03 -31.53
C TRP A 337 -37.30 -62.06 -30.44
#